data_7918115ed2755d35416483753d32a508
#
_entry.id   7918115ed2755d35416483753d32a508
#
_cell.length_a   1.000
_cell.length_b   1.000
_cell.length_c   1.000
_cell.angle_alpha   90.00
_cell.angle_beta   90.00
_cell.angle_gamma   90.00
#
_symmetry.space_group_name_H-M   'P 1'
#
loop_
_entity.id
_entity.type
_entity.pdbx_description
1 polymer ?
#
loop_
_entity_poly.entity_id
_entity_poly.type
_entity_poly.pdbx_seq_one_letter_code
_entity_poly.pdbx_strand_id
1 'polypeptide(L)'
;YKPMDTTVTDEEVEAEIQYMVANSFIKNQQDVATETSVVNIDYVGKKDDVAFEGGTAQGTELDLGNSHFIKGFAESIVGMKVGETKDCPMTFPEDYHSADLAGAEVVFTITVNECWEKLPAELNDEFAQEKGYDTVDALYAGIREMYETTLLQEAEADAEYQVLTKVIANSAFELNEDEVNLYINDLKSQYEQMASYYGYDLETYVGMATGMSFNEFETQCREI
;
A
#
# COMPACT_ATOMS: atom_id res chain seq x y z
N TYR A 1 2.91 -26.64 27.71
CA TYR A 1 3.07 -26.24 26.32
C TYR A 1 2.01 -26.94 25.46
N LYS A 2 1.29 -26.19 24.68
CA LYS A 2 0.34 -26.69 23.67
C LYS A 2 0.90 -26.29 22.30
N PRO A 3 1.33 -27.25 21.47
CA PRO A 3 1.82 -26.92 20.14
C PRO A 3 0.76 -26.21 19.30
N MET A 4 1.17 -25.20 18.55
CA MET A 4 0.38 -24.59 17.50
C MET A 4 0.23 -25.55 16.32
N ASP A 5 -0.92 -25.56 15.64
CA ASP A 5 -1.09 -26.28 14.40
C ASP A 5 -0.40 -25.50 13.26
N THR A 6 0.54 -26.16 12.59
CA THR A 6 1.29 -25.59 11.47
C THR A 6 0.93 -26.23 10.12
N THR A 7 -0.23 -26.89 10.06
CA THR A 7 -0.68 -27.56 8.83
C THR A 7 -1.22 -26.51 7.85
N VAL A 8 -0.65 -26.46 6.66
CA VAL A 8 -1.16 -25.67 5.53
C VAL A 8 -2.05 -26.55 4.66
N THR A 9 -3.29 -26.14 4.48
CA THR A 9 -4.27 -26.88 3.67
C THR A 9 -4.17 -26.51 2.18
N ASP A 10 -4.64 -27.41 1.30
CA ASP A 10 -4.74 -27.10 -0.13
C ASP A 10 -5.71 -25.95 -0.40
N GLU A 11 -6.76 -25.82 0.40
CA GLU A 11 -7.76 -24.75 0.29
C GLU A 11 -7.17 -23.36 0.60
N GLU A 12 -6.27 -23.26 1.57
CA GLU A 12 -5.58 -22.00 1.89
C GLU A 12 -4.66 -21.56 0.76
N VAL A 13 -3.88 -22.49 0.20
CA VAL A 13 -3.01 -22.22 -0.95
C VAL A 13 -3.82 -21.83 -2.18
N GLU A 14 -4.90 -22.56 -2.47
CA GLU A 14 -5.81 -22.25 -3.57
C GLU A 14 -6.43 -20.86 -3.41
N ALA A 15 -6.90 -20.52 -2.21
CA ALA A 15 -7.51 -19.21 -1.92
C ALA A 15 -6.53 -18.06 -2.17
N GLU A 16 -5.27 -18.21 -1.76
CA GLU A 16 -4.23 -17.21 -2.01
C GLU A 16 -3.96 -17.03 -3.50
N ILE A 17 -3.82 -18.14 -4.24
CA ILE A 17 -3.59 -18.08 -5.68
C ILE A 17 -4.77 -17.45 -6.41
N GLN A 18 -5.99 -17.80 -6.05
CA GLN A 18 -7.19 -17.16 -6.61
C GLN A 18 -7.25 -15.66 -6.28
N TYR A 19 -6.86 -15.28 -5.08
CA TYR A 19 -6.71 -13.86 -4.71
C TYR A 19 -5.65 -13.15 -5.56
N MET A 20 -4.49 -13.78 -5.77
CA MET A 20 -3.43 -13.24 -6.63
C MET A 20 -3.92 -13.05 -8.08
N VAL A 21 -4.64 -14.03 -8.64
CA VAL A 21 -5.21 -13.96 -9.99
C VAL A 21 -6.25 -12.84 -10.07
N ALA A 22 -7.18 -12.79 -9.13
CA ALA A 22 -8.26 -11.79 -9.11
C ALA A 22 -7.74 -10.33 -8.99
N ASN A 23 -6.59 -10.15 -8.34
CA ASN A 23 -5.95 -8.83 -8.19
C ASN A 23 -4.85 -8.54 -9.21
N SER A 24 -4.74 -9.38 -10.24
CA SER A 24 -3.79 -9.19 -11.35
C SER A 24 -4.52 -8.95 -12.66
N PHE A 25 -3.83 -8.33 -13.61
CA PHE A 25 -4.36 -8.09 -14.95
C PHE A 25 -3.27 -8.25 -15.99
N ILE A 26 -3.67 -8.57 -17.20
CA ILE A 26 -2.81 -8.61 -18.40
C ILE A 26 -2.96 -7.28 -19.12
N LYS A 27 -1.84 -6.65 -19.49
CA LYS A 27 -1.83 -5.45 -20.35
C LYS A 27 -2.07 -5.87 -21.80
N ASN A 28 -3.27 -5.61 -22.28
CA ASN A 28 -3.61 -5.79 -23.71
C ASN A 28 -3.35 -4.49 -24.46
N GLN A 29 -2.23 -4.42 -25.17
CA GLN A 29 -1.81 -3.21 -25.90
C GLN A 29 -2.85 -2.82 -26.96
N GLN A 30 -3.12 -1.51 -27.03
CA GLN A 30 -4.07 -0.90 -27.93
C GLN A 30 -3.40 0.20 -28.73
N ASP A 31 -3.82 0.40 -29.99
CA ASP A 31 -3.33 1.50 -30.81
C ASP A 31 -4.10 2.81 -30.59
N VAL A 32 -5.31 2.72 -30.02
CA VAL A 32 -6.26 3.84 -29.84
C VAL A 32 -6.85 3.77 -28.44
N ALA A 33 -6.85 4.88 -27.73
CA ALA A 33 -7.43 4.99 -26.40
C ALA A 33 -8.96 4.89 -26.42
N THR A 34 -9.53 4.06 -25.57
CA THR A 34 -10.96 3.90 -25.29
C THR A 34 -11.31 4.43 -23.91
N GLU A 35 -12.60 4.48 -23.57
CA GLU A 35 -13.05 4.91 -22.22
C GLU A 35 -12.56 4.01 -21.09
N THR A 36 -12.16 2.76 -21.39
CA THR A 36 -11.68 1.76 -20.43
C THR A 36 -10.17 1.57 -20.46
N SER A 37 -9.48 2.30 -21.34
CA SER A 37 -8.03 2.18 -21.49
C SER A 37 -7.27 2.80 -20.33
N VAL A 38 -6.11 2.23 -20.05
CA VAL A 38 -5.05 2.89 -19.30
C VAL A 38 -4.03 3.41 -20.29
N VAL A 39 -3.61 4.65 -20.13
CA VAL A 39 -2.65 5.31 -21.01
C VAL A 39 -1.42 5.78 -20.26
N ASN A 40 -0.26 5.75 -20.90
CA ASN A 40 0.92 6.48 -20.45
C ASN A 40 1.00 7.76 -21.28
N ILE A 41 1.02 8.91 -20.61
CA ILE A 41 0.96 10.21 -21.26
C ILE A 41 2.04 11.17 -20.77
N ASP A 42 2.41 12.08 -21.68
CA ASP A 42 3.07 13.33 -21.33
C ASP A 42 2.06 14.47 -21.49
N TYR A 43 2.08 15.45 -20.60
CA TYR A 43 1.24 16.61 -20.77
C TYR A 43 1.91 17.90 -20.30
N VAL A 44 1.52 19.01 -20.92
CA VAL A 44 1.89 20.38 -20.57
C VAL A 44 0.65 21.25 -20.55
N GLY A 45 0.25 21.72 -19.38
CA GLY A 45 -0.85 22.66 -19.17
C GLY A 45 -0.37 24.09 -19.26
N LYS A 46 -1.07 24.90 -20.04
CA LYS A 46 -0.79 26.34 -20.22
C LYS A 46 -2.04 27.18 -19.98
N LYS A 47 -1.85 28.28 -19.26
CA LYS A 47 -2.82 29.37 -19.14
C LYS A 47 -2.24 30.59 -19.84
N ASP A 48 -2.96 31.19 -20.76
CA ASP A 48 -2.49 32.34 -21.55
C ASP A 48 -1.11 32.06 -22.20
N ASP A 49 -0.93 30.86 -22.78
CA ASP A 49 0.32 30.35 -23.39
C ASP A 49 1.51 30.16 -22.43
N VAL A 50 1.32 30.36 -21.13
CA VAL A 50 2.35 30.17 -20.10
C VAL A 50 2.08 28.88 -19.32
N ALA A 51 3.08 27.99 -19.24
CA ALA A 51 2.97 26.79 -18.41
C ALA A 51 2.81 27.15 -16.94
N PHE A 52 1.86 26.52 -16.25
CA PHE A 52 1.61 26.74 -14.85
C PHE A 52 2.20 25.60 -13.97
N GLU A 53 2.46 25.92 -12.71
CA GLU A 53 3.01 24.96 -11.75
C GLU A 53 2.04 23.78 -11.52
N GLY A 54 2.57 22.55 -11.54
CA GLY A 54 1.77 21.32 -11.45
C GLY A 54 1.05 20.93 -12.74
N GLY A 55 1.11 21.76 -13.80
CA GLY A 55 0.48 21.47 -15.10
C GLY A 55 1.32 20.62 -16.06
N THR A 56 2.53 20.19 -15.66
CA THR A 56 3.43 19.45 -16.56
C THR A 56 3.89 18.15 -15.92
N ALA A 57 3.76 17.04 -16.65
CA ALA A 57 4.33 15.75 -16.25
C ALA A 57 4.67 14.91 -17.47
N GLN A 58 5.52 13.92 -17.29
CA GLN A 58 5.94 12.94 -18.30
C GLN A 58 5.77 11.52 -17.75
N GLY A 59 5.42 10.58 -18.63
CA GLY A 59 5.28 9.18 -18.29
C GLY A 59 4.16 8.90 -17.27
N THR A 60 3.14 9.75 -17.20
CA THR A 60 2.04 9.59 -16.24
C THR A 60 1.11 8.48 -16.71
N GLU A 61 0.92 7.47 -15.87
CA GLU A 61 -0.10 6.44 -16.09
C GLU A 61 -1.46 6.97 -15.64
N LEU A 62 -2.46 6.88 -16.51
CA LEU A 62 -3.82 7.33 -16.29
C LEU A 62 -4.84 6.29 -16.72
N ASP A 63 -5.66 5.84 -15.80
CA ASP A 63 -6.85 5.02 -16.06
C ASP A 63 -7.99 5.94 -16.50
N LEU A 64 -8.38 5.88 -17.78
CA LEU A 64 -9.40 6.76 -18.33
C LEU A 64 -10.79 6.50 -17.76
N GLY A 65 -11.07 5.23 -17.35
CA GLY A 65 -12.32 4.85 -16.73
C GLY A 65 -12.44 5.29 -15.26
N ASN A 66 -11.32 5.62 -14.61
CA ASN A 66 -11.28 6.04 -13.20
C ASN A 66 -10.32 7.21 -12.99
N SER A 67 -10.48 8.25 -13.78
CA SER A 67 -9.61 9.44 -13.76
C SER A 67 -9.97 10.38 -12.62
N HIS A 68 -8.93 10.87 -11.90
CA HIS A 68 -9.05 11.92 -10.89
C HIS A 68 -8.62 13.30 -11.42
N PHE A 69 -8.35 13.41 -12.72
CA PHE A 69 -8.07 14.69 -13.38
C PHE A 69 -9.33 15.56 -13.50
N ILE A 70 -9.14 16.82 -13.84
CA ILE A 70 -10.28 17.73 -14.07
C ILE A 70 -11.18 17.19 -15.19
N LYS A 71 -12.45 17.53 -15.10
CA LYS A 71 -13.46 17.12 -16.10
C LYS A 71 -13.04 17.53 -17.51
N GLY A 72 -13.14 16.61 -18.44
CA GLY A 72 -12.75 16.82 -19.84
C GLY A 72 -11.32 16.31 -20.15
N PHE A 73 -10.47 16.10 -19.14
CA PHE A 73 -9.09 15.66 -19.37
C PHE A 73 -9.06 14.22 -19.93
N ALA A 74 -9.64 13.26 -19.23
CA ALA A 74 -9.69 11.87 -19.69
C ALA A 74 -10.49 11.73 -20.99
N GLU A 75 -11.61 12.41 -21.08
CA GLU A 75 -12.49 12.40 -22.27
C GLU A 75 -11.77 12.94 -23.52
N SER A 76 -10.83 13.89 -23.35
CA SER A 76 -10.06 14.45 -24.47
C SER A 76 -9.06 13.46 -25.08
N ILE A 77 -8.65 12.45 -24.30
CA ILE A 77 -7.69 11.42 -24.69
C ILE A 77 -8.39 10.27 -25.42
N VAL A 78 -9.67 10.01 -25.11
CA VAL A 78 -10.45 8.99 -25.80
C VAL A 78 -10.44 9.23 -27.31
N GLY A 79 -10.07 8.20 -28.08
CA GLY A 79 -9.92 8.24 -29.51
C GLY A 79 -8.54 8.70 -30.02
N MET A 80 -7.63 9.15 -29.15
CA MET A 80 -6.25 9.44 -29.52
C MET A 80 -5.47 8.14 -29.78
N LYS A 81 -4.54 8.22 -30.73
CA LYS A 81 -3.64 7.12 -31.07
C LYS A 81 -2.35 7.19 -30.27
N VAL A 82 -1.72 6.05 -30.08
CA VAL A 82 -0.36 5.99 -29.56
C VAL A 82 0.59 6.81 -30.46
N GLY A 83 1.39 7.67 -29.85
CA GLY A 83 2.27 8.65 -30.52
C GLY A 83 1.58 9.95 -30.94
N GLU A 84 0.27 10.08 -30.76
CA GLU A 84 -0.46 11.30 -31.11
C GLU A 84 -0.27 12.37 -30.04
N THR A 85 -0.06 13.62 -30.49
CA THR A 85 -0.05 14.81 -29.62
C THR A 85 -1.23 15.71 -30.01
N LYS A 86 -1.98 16.19 -29.02
CA LYS A 86 -3.17 17.00 -29.22
C LYS A 86 -3.29 18.12 -28.20
N ASP A 87 -3.70 19.30 -28.62
CA ASP A 87 -4.07 20.40 -27.74
C ASP A 87 -5.53 20.24 -27.31
N CYS A 88 -5.75 20.21 -26.02
CA CYS A 88 -7.03 19.94 -25.39
C CYS A 88 -7.42 21.15 -24.53
N PRO A 89 -8.31 22.06 -25.02
CA PRO A 89 -8.82 23.16 -24.24
C PRO A 89 -9.79 22.65 -23.18
N MET A 90 -9.66 23.15 -21.93
CA MET A 90 -10.56 22.81 -20.83
C MET A 90 -10.60 23.93 -19.79
N THR A 91 -11.54 23.84 -18.87
CA THR A 91 -11.74 24.85 -17.82
C THR A 91 -11.64 24.18 -16.47
N PHE A 92 -10.84 24.75 -15.56
CA PHE A 92 -10.79 24.31 -14.17
C PHE A 92 -12.12 24.56 -13.46
N PRO A 93 -12.54 23.69 -12.52
CA PRO A 93 -13.70 23.96 -11.66
C PRO A 93 -13.55 25.28 -10.90
N GLU A 94 -14.68 25.96 -10.62
CA GLU A 94 -14.66 27.22 -9.87
C GLU A 94 -14.20 27.05 -8.40
N ASP A 95 -14.37 25.84 -7.85
CA ASP A 95 -13.97 25.43 -6.50
C ASP A 95 -12.60 24.75 -6.47
N TYR A 96 -11.79 24.90 -7.52
CA TYR A 96 -10.46 24.31 -7.56
C TYR A 96 -9.56 24.90 -6.46
N HIS A 97 -8.76 24.05 -5.81
CA HIS A 97 -7.97 24.43 -4.64
C HIS A 97 -6.94 25.56 -4.88
N SER A 98 -6.48 25.75 -6.13
CA SER A 98 -5.62 26.87 -6.53
C SER A 98 -6.45 28.03 -7.01
N ALA A 99 -6.42 29.14 -6.29
CA ALA A 99 -7.17 30.36 -6.63
C ALA A 99 -6.80 30.94 -7.99
N ASP A 100 -5.56 30.75 -8.45
CA ASP A 100 -5.08 31.24 -9.75
C ASP A 100 -5.61 30.42 -10.93
N LEU A 101 -6.06 29.19 -10.66
CA LEU A 101 -6.57 28.25 -11.66
C LEU A 101 -8.09 28.07 -11.56
N ALA A 102 -8.73 28.40 -10.44
CA ALA A 102 -10.18 28.27 -10.28
C ALA A 102 -10.93 29.02 -11.37
N GLY A 103 -11.79 28.30 -12.11
CA GLY A 103 -12.55 28.83 -13.25
C GLY A 103 -11.71 29.23 -14.47
N ALA A 104 -10.39 29.00 -14.46
CA ALA A 104 -9.53 29.41 -15.56
C ALA A 104 -9.67 28.49 -16.79
N GLU A 105 -9.67 29.10 -17.97
CA GLU A 105 -9.51 28.39 -19.24
C GLU A 105 -8.02 28.08 -19.45
N VAL A 106 -7.71 26.83 -19.79
CA VAL A 106 -6.35 26.33 -20.03
C VAL A 106 -6.30 25.43 -21.25
N VAL A 107 -5.11 25.24 -21.79
CA VAL A 107 -4.87 24.25 -22.85
C VAL A 107 -3.84 23.28 -22.37
N PHE A 108 -4.20 21.98 -22.39
CA PHE A 108 -3.26 20.90 -22.17
C PHE A 108 -2.80 20.34 -23.51
N THR A 109 -1.51 20.41 -23.79
CA THR A 109 -0.88 19.64 -24.87
C THR A 109 -0.60 18.26 -24.32
N ILE A 110 -1.27 17.22 -24.82
CA ILE A 110 -1.20 15.84 -24.34
C ILE A 110 -0.61 14.95 -25.42
N THR A 111 0.37 14.12 -25.07
CA THR A 111 0.94 13.07 -25.94
C THR A 111 0.64 11.71 -25.33
N VAL A 112 0.08 10.79 -26.11
CA VAL A 112 -0.13 9.40 -25.69
C VAL A 112 1.09 8.58 -26.07
N ASN A 113 1.84 8.09 -25.06
CA ASN A 113 3.04 7.28 -25.26
C ASN A 113 2.69 5.79 -25.41
N GLU A 114 1.77 5.29 -24.57
CA GLU A 114 1.29 3.91 -24.58
C GLU A 114 -0.21 3.88 -24.26
N CYS A 115 -0.87 2.84 -24.75
CA CYS A 115 -2.27 2.60 -24.45
C CYS A 115 -2.51 1.09 -24.30
N TRP A 116 -3.23 0.69 -23.25
CA TRP A 116 -3.62 -0.70 -23.04
C TRP A 116 -4.95 -0.82 -22.29
N GLU A 117 -5.56 -1.98 -22.39
CA GLU A 117 -6.69 -2.39 -21.54
C GLU A 117 -6.25 -3.41 -20.50
N LYS A 118 -6.88 -3.36 -19.33
CA LYS A 118 -6.71 -4.35 -18.29
C LYS A 118 -7.62 -5.55 -18.59
N LEU A 119 -7.03 -6.67 -19.00
CA LEU A 119 -7.76 -7.93 -19.08
C LEU A 119 -7.57 -8.71 -17.79
N PRO A 120 -8.59 -9.47 -17.31
CA PRO A 120 -8.43 -10.37 -16.19
C PRO A 120 -7.23 -11.31 -16.40
N ALA A 121 -6.42 -11.50 -15.38
CA ALA A 121 -5.36 -12.50 -15.43
C ALA A 121 -5.96 -13.92 -15.42
N GLU A 122 -5.30 -14.85 -16.08
CA GLU A 122 -5.63 -16.27 -16.07
C GLU A 122 -4.50 -17.04 -15.40
N LEU A 123 -4.84 -18.04 -14.60
CA LEU A 123 -3.85 -18.91 -13.97
C LEU A 123 -3.22 -19.85 -15.02
N ASN A 124 -2.02 -19.51 -15.44
CA ASN A 124 -1.21 -20.27 -16.39
C ASN A 124 0.28 -20.09 -16.07
N ASP A 125 1.16 -20.73 -16.82
CA ASP A 125 2.60 -20.64 -16.57
C ASP A 125 3.16 -19.24 -16.83
N GLU A 126 2.55 -18.42 -17.69
CA GLU A 126 2.95 -17.05 -17.92
C GLU A 126 2.66 -16.19 -16.66
N PHE A 127 1.49 -16.37 -16.05
CA PHE A 127 1.15 -15.77 -14.77
C PHE A 127 2.13 -16.20 -13.66
N ALA A 128 2.45 -17.49 -13.58
CA ALA A 128 3.40 -18.02 -12.60
C ALA A 128 4.79 -17.36 -12.79
N GLN A 129 5.25 -17.20 -14.04
CA GLN A 129 6.53 -16.55 -14.36
C GLN A 129 6.56 -15.07 -13.98
N GLU A 130 5.46 -14.33 -14.14
CA GLU A 130 5.34 -12.96 -13.66
C GLU A 130 5.47 -12.86 -12.13
N LYS A 131 5.08 -13.92 -11.41
CA LYS A 131 5.23 -14.03 -9.94
C LYS A 131 6.58 -14.61 -9.51
N GLY A 132 7.47 -14.95 -10.47
CA GLY A 132 8.81 -15.47 -10.20
C GLY A 132 8.90 -16.98 -10.07
N TYR A 133 7.91 -17.72 -10.56
CA TYR A 133 7.87 -19.19 -10.59
C TYR A 133 7.85 -19.70 -12.03
N ASP A 134 8.52 -20.82 -12.32
CA ASP A 134 8.64 -21.34 -13.68
C ASP A 134 7.30 -21.87 -14.23
N THR A 135 6.46 -22.43 -13.38
CA THR A 135 5.18 -23.07 -13.72
C THR A 135 4.12 -22.84 -12.65
N VAL A 136 2.86 -23.10 -13.00
CA VAL A 136 1.75 -23.08 -12.03
C VAL A 136 2.01 -24.03 -10.86
N ASP A 137 2.52 -25.26 -11.11
CA ASP A 137 2.85 -26.20 -10.04
C ASP A 137 3.94 -25.65 -9.10
N ALA A 138 4.94 -24.94 -9.64
CA ALA A 138 5.97 -24.29 -8.85
C ALA A 138 5.42 -23.12 -8.02
N LEU A 139 4.46 -22.37 -8.56
CA LEU A 139 3.74 -21.33 -7.82
C LEU A 139 3.00 -21.92 -6.61
N TYR A 140 2.22 -23.00 -6.81
CA TYR A 140 1.53 -23.69 -5.71
C TYR A 140 2.49 -24.18 -4.63
N ALA A 141 3.60 -24.80 -5.04
CA ALA A 141 4.63 -25.28 -4.12
C ALA A 141 5.28 -24.12 -3.34
N GLY A 142 5.60 -23.01 -4.00
CA GLY A 142 6.21 -21.83 -3.38
C GLY A 142 5.30 -21.13 -2.39
N ILE A 143 4.01 -20.96 -2.71
CA ILE A 143 3.03 -20.37 -1.78
C ILE A 143 2.86 -21.27 -0.55
N ARG A 144 2.79 -22.60 -0.73
CA ARG A 144 2.75 -23.55 0.37
C ARG A 144 3.97 -23.44 1.27
N GLU A 145 5.18 -23.46 0.70
CA GLU A 145 6.44 -23.32 1.46
C GLU A 145 6.51 -22.01 2.24
N MET A 146 6.04 -20.93 1.64
CA MET A 146 5.96 -19.63 2.31
C MET A 146 5.04 -19.69 3.54
N TYR A 147 3.85 -20.27 3.41
CA TYR A 147 2.91 -20.42 4.53
C TYR A 147 3.44 -21.36 5.62
N GLU A 148 4.00 -22.52 5.23
CA GLU A 148 4.62 -23.46 6.17
C GLU A 148 5.77 -22.80 6.95
N THR A 149 6.61 -22.02 6.28
CA THR A 149 7.72 -21.28 6.90
C THR A 149 7.20 -20.23 7.90
N THR A 150 6.18 -19.48 7.50
CA THR A 150 5.56 -18.46 8.38
C THR A 150 4.95 -19.10 9.62
N LEU A 151 4.14 -20.15 9.43
CA LEU A 151 3.51 -20.87 10.55
C LEU A 151 4.52 -21.53 11.49
N LEU A 152 5.63 -22.03 10.95
CA LEU A 152 6.72 -22.59 11.79
C LEU A 152 7.37 -21.49 12.64
N GLN A 153 7.65 -20.33 12.07
CA GLN A 153 8.21 -19.19 12.83
C GLN A 153 7.25 -18.70 13.91
N GLU A 154 5.96 -18.60 13.60
CA GLU A 154 4.93 -18.24 14.58
C GLU A 154 4.82 -19.29 15.70
N ALA A 155 4.86 -20.57 15.35
CA ALA A 155 4.80 -21.66 16.32
C ALA A 155 6.05 -21.70 17.23
N GLU A 156 7.24 -21.41 16.71
CA GLU A 156 8.47 -21.28 17.50
C GLU A 156 8.37 -20.10 18.48
N ALA A 157 7.92 -18.93 17.99
CA ALA A 157 7.73 -17.75 18.84
C ALA A 157 6.68 -17.98 19.94
N ASP A 158 5.55 -18.62 19.61
CA ASP A 158 4.52 -18.99 20.59
C ASP A 158 5.06 -19.99 21.63
N ALA A 159 5.84 -20.98 21.19
CA ALA A 159 6.47 -21.93 22.09
C ALA A 159 7.44 -21.26 23.08
N GLU A 160 8.29 -20.37 22.58
CA GLU A 160 9.21 -19.58 23.43
C GLU A 160 8.44 -18.74 24.44
N TYR A 161 7.40 -18.05 24.01
CA TYR A 161 6.55 -17.23 24.86
C TYR A 161 5.85 -18.08 25.95
N GLN A 162 5.26 -19.21 25.59
CA GLN A 162 4.61 -20.12 26.54
C GLN A 162 5.60 -20.68 27.58
N VAL A 163 6.83 -21.02 27.16
CA VAL A 163 7.88 -21.50 28.05
C VAL A 163 8.32 -20.39 29.00
N LEU A 164 8.60 -19.20 28.47
CA LEU A 164 9.02 -18.03 29.26
C LEU A 164 7.97 -17.66 30.32
N THR A 165 6.71 -17.58 29.91
CA THR A 165 5.58 -17.27 30.80
C THR A 165 5.48 -18.29 31.95
N LYS A 166 5.65 -19.60 31.64
CA LYS A 166 5.64 -20.63 32.67
C LYS A 166 6.86 -20.56 33.59
N VAL A 167 8.03 -20.25 33.08
CA VAL A 167 9.25 -20.06 33.90
C VAL A 167 9.05 -18.89 34.85
N ILE A 168 8.56 -17.76 34.35
CA ILE A 168 8.26 -16.56 35.13
C ILE A 168 7.24 -16.91 36.25
N ALA A 169 6.11 -17.51 35.89
CA ALA A 169 5.04 -17.85 36.83
C ALA A 169 5.45 -18.85 37.94
N ASN A 170 6.48 -19.69 37.69
CA ASN A 170 6.98 -20.67 38.66
C ASN A 170 8.29 -20.24 39.34
N SER A 171 8.76 -19.02 39.07
CA SER A 171 9.98 -18.47 39.67
C SER A 171 9.63 -17.45 40.73
N ALA A 172 10.44 -17.37 41.77
CA ALA A 172 10.38 -16.28 42.74
C ALA A 172 11.47 -15.27 42.37
N PHE A 173 11.06 -14.07 42.02
CA PHE A 173 11.97 -12.97 41.70
C PHE A 173 11.96 -11.93 42.80
N GLU A 174 13.13 -11.43 43.16
CA GLU A 174 13.25 -10.14 43.82
C GLU A 174 13.52 -9.10 42.73
N LEU A 175 12.53 -8.28 42.44
CA LEU A 175 12.68 -7.22 41.44
C LEU A 175 13.64 -6.15 41.99
N ASN A 176 14.63 -5.80 41.21
CA ASN A 176 15.45 -4.63 41.46
C ASN A 176 14.69 -3.39 40.96
N GLU A 177 14.14 -2.61 41.86
CA GLU A 177 13.35 -1.41 41.56
C GLU A 177 14.11 -0.40 40.70
N ASP A 178 15.43 -0.30 40.83
CA ASP A 178 16.25 0.61 40.03
C ASP A 178 16.31 0.13 38.57
N GLU A 179 16.42 -1.17 38.31
CA GLU A 179 16.40 -1.75 36.97
C GLU A 179 15.02 -1.65 36.33
N VAL A 180 13.95 -1.89 37.08
CA VAL A 180 12.57 -1.71 36.63
C VAL A 180 12.32 -0.25 36.19
N ASN A 181 12.75 0.71 37.05
CA ASN A 181 12.61 2.12 36.70
C ASN A 181 13.45 2.54 35.48
N LEU A 182 14.64 1.95 35.30
CA LEU A 182 15.47 2.20 34.12
C LEU A 182 14.75 1.71 32.85
N TYR A 183 14.20 0.52 32.88
CA TYR A 183 13.43 -0.05 31.75
C TYR A 183 12.20 0.79 31.40
N ILE A 184 11.42 1.19 32.42
CA ILE A 184 10.23 2.05 32.22
C ILE A 184 10.63 3.40 31.61
N ASN A 185 11.73 4.01 32.07
CA ASN A 185 12.21 5.27 31.53
C ASN A 185 12.69 5.13 30.07
N ASP A 186 13.33 4.03 29.72
CA ASP A 186 13.74 3.75 28.34
C ASP A 186 12.52 3.57 27.43
N LEU A 187 11.55 2.77 27.85
CA LEU A 187 10.30 2.57 27.14
C LEU A 187 9.53 3.91 26.95
N LYS A 188 9.45 4.72 28.00
CA LYS A 188 8.85 6.05 27.98
C LYS A 188 9.53 6.96 26.95
N SER A 189 10.86 6.96 26.90
CA SER A 189 11.64 7.72 25.93
C SER A 189 11.37 7.28 24.47
N GLN A 190 11.18 5.98 24.23
CA GLN A 190 10.81 5.48 22.91
C GLN A 190 9.42 5.99 22.50
N TYR A 191 8.44 5.94 23.39
CA TYR A 191 7.10 6.47 23.14
C TYR A 191 7.11 8.00 22.94
N GLU A 192 7.93 8.75 23.68
CA GLU A 192 8.12 10.20 23.49
C GLU A 192 8.69 10.55 22.11
N GLN A 193 9.67 9.76 21.63
CA GLN A 193 10.23 9.94 20.29
C GLN A 193 9.17 9.68 19.19
N MET A 194 8.38 8.61 19.34
CA MET A 194 7.31 8.30 18.40
C MET A 194 6.21 9.35 18.44
N ALA A 195 5.78 9.79 19.62
CA ALA A 195 4.80 10.88 19.77
C ALA A 195 5.27 12.16 19.08
N SER A 196 6.52 12.54 19.31
CA SER A 196 7.12 13.71 18.66
C SER A 196 7.18 13.60 17.14
N TYR A 197 7.50 12.41 16.61
CA TYR A 197 7.52 12.16 15.18
C TYR A 197 6.15 12.37 14.52
N TYR A 198 5.07 11.98 15.22
CA TYR A 198 3.69 12.17 14.74
C TYR A 198 3.05 13.50 15.16
N GLY A 199 3.76 14.36 15.89
CA GLY A 199 3.28 15.67 16.33
C GLY A 199 2.30 15.62 17.50
N TYR A 200 2.32 14.55 18.30
CA TYR A 200 1.52 14.36 19.51
C TYR A 200 2.36 14.55 20.78
N ASP A 201 1.69 14.84 21.91
CA ASP A 201 2.28 14.65 23.23
C ASP A 201 2.25 13.15 23.63
N LEU A 202 3.07 12.77 24.62
CA LEU A 202 3.20 11.40 25.07
C LEU A 202 1.87 10.78 25.52
N GLU A 203 1.06 11.52 26.31
CA GLU A 203 -0.20 11.02 26.87
C GLU A 203 -1.20 10.70 25.75
N THR A 204 -1.34 11.60 24.78
CA THR A 204 -2.19 11.41 23.60
C THR A 204 -1.71 10.21 22.77
N TYR A 205 -0.40 10.11 22.54
CA TYR A 205 0.15 9.02 21.73
C TYR A 205 -0.03 7.65 22.41
N VAL A 206 0.24 7.55 23.71
CA VAL A 206 0.02 6.32 24.48
C VAL A 206 -1.45 5.91 24.44
N GLY A 207 -2.37 6.85 24.62
CA GLY A 207 -3.80 6.61 24.52
C GLY A 207 -4.22 6.06 23.16
N MET A 208 -3.68 6.61 22.07
CA MET A 208 -3.96 6.16 20.69
C MET A 208 -3.35 4.79 20.39
N ALA A 209 -2.12 4.55 20.85
CA ALA A 209 -1.38 3.33 20.55
C ALA A 209 -1.80 2.11 21.39
N THR A 210 -2.22 2.32 22.63
CA THR A 210 -2.49 1.25 23.59
C THR A 210 -3.95 1.19 24.06
N GLY A 211 -4.71 2.24 23.87
CA GLY A 211 -6.07 2.38 24.40
C GLY A 211 -6.14 2.66 25.92
N MET A 212 -5.00 2.91 26.56
CA MET A 212 -4.87 3.12 28.01
C MET A 212 -4.50 4.57 28.32
N SER A 213 -4.84 5.03 29.52
CA SER A 213 -4.24 6.25 30.06
C SER A 213 -2.73 6.02 30.34
N PHE A 214 -1.96 7.10 30.39
CA PHE A 214 -0.52 6.99 30.67
C PHE A 214 -0.23 6.30 32.03
N ASN A 215 -1.03 6.56 33.04
CA ASN A 215 -0.89 5.93 34.35
C ASN A 215 -1.18 4.42 34.33
N GLU A 216 -2.19 3.99 33.58
CA GLU A 216 -2.49 2.56 33.38
C GLU A 216 -1.36 1.86 32.63
N PHE A 217 -0.84 2.51 31.58
CA PHE A 217 0.30 2.03 30.82
C PHE A 217 1.55 1.86 31.72
N GLU A 218 1.90 2.87 32.52
CA GLU A 218 3.04 2.80 33.45
C GLU A 218 2.85 1.69 34.52
N THR A 219 1.63 1.52 35.00
CA THR A 219 1.29 0.45 35.96
C THR A 219 1.46 -0.92 35.31
N GLN A 220 0.95 -1.08 34.08
CA GLN A 220 1.06 -2.35 33.35
C GLN A 220 2.53 -2.71 33.02
N CYS A 221 3.36 -1.71 32.71
CA CYS A 221 4.80 -1.92 32.50
C CYS A 221 5.53 -2.42 33.78
N ARG A 222 4.97 -2.16 34.97
CA ARG A 222 5.53 -2.66 36.23
C ARG A 222 5.05 -4.07 36.59
N GLU A 223 3.96 -4.53 36.01
CA GLU A 223 3.36 -5.85 36.29
C GLU A 223 3.88 -6.95 35.36
N ILE A 224 4.67 -6.58 34.31
CA ILE A 224 5.31 -7.52 33.38
C ILE A 224 6.64 -8.02 33.98
#